data_014a793e03fcdbe95c896541f32db2ad
#
_entry.id   014a793e03fcdbe95c896541f32db2ad
#
_cell.length_a   1.000
_cell.length_b   1.000
_cell.length_c   1.000
_cell.angle_alpha   90.00
_cell.angle_beta   90.00
_cell.angle_gamma   90.00
#
_symmetry.space_group_name_H-M   'P 1'
#
loop_
_entity.id
_entity.type
_entity.pdbx_description
1 polymer ?
#
loop_
_entity_poly.entity_id
_entity_poly.type
_entity_poly.pdbx_seq_one_letter_code
_entity_poly.pdbx_strand_id
1 'polypeptide(L)'
;MEHKIPEDSHWWFSSRTRALTTIMKQFLPKRADFHLLDVGCGAGNMIHHLSRFGRVKGLEIDPRPVKMARQRGYDVDQFDATQPMPFPDNSFDAVTALDVIEHNQDDLAILSDSYRLLKPGGYMIITVPALMWLWSHNDDINAHVRRYTAAELKQKLAQTGFVIRRVTYNNFFIFPLAAALILLRRLAGEKPQLASHHLHEDEYQVEMEPASPPVNALLTLVGKVEAGLIRLINLPIGTSLIAVGQKPLQR
;
A
#
# COMPACT_ATOMS: atom_id res chain seq x y z
N MET A 1 17.89 -16.42 -10.39
CA MET A 1 16.78 -17.08 -9.66
C MET A 1 15.82 -15.98 -9.23
N GLU A 2 14.54 -16.07 -9.58
CA GLU A 2 13.54 -15.14 -9.02
C GLU A 2 13.45 -15.43 -7.52
N HIS A 3 13.84 -14.47 -6.69
CA HIS A 3 13.62 -14.55 -5.26
C HIS A 3 12.11 -14.58 -5.01
N LYS A 4 11.60 -15.71 -4.56
CA LYS A 4 10.20 -15.79 -4.09
C LYS A 4 10.09 -15.00 -2.78
N ILE A 5 9.21 -14.04 -2.74
CA ILE A 5 8.86 -13.35 -1.51
C ILE A 5 7.89 -14.25 -0.74
N PRO A 6 8.19 -14.69 0.48
CA PRO A 6 7.33 -15.61 1.24
C PRO A 6 5.90 -15.12 1.37
N GLU A 7 5.71 -13.82 1.55
CA GLU A 7 4.44 -13.14 1.70
C GLU A 7 3.54 -13.32 0.46
N ASP A 8 4.12 -13.45 -0.73
CA ASP A 8 3.35 -13.68 -1.97
C ASP A 8 2.62 -15.03 -1.99
N SER A 9 2.96 -15.96 -1.10
CA SER A 9 2.23 -17.23 -0.94
C SER A 9 0.88 -17.05 -0.22
N HIS A 10 0.72 -15.98 0.56
CA HIS A 10 -0.52 -15.67 1.27
C HIS A 10 -1.49 -14.93 0.35
N TRP A 11 -2.76 -15.37 0.34
CA TRP A 11 -3.80 -14.85 -0.55
C TRP A 11 -3.95 -13.32 -0.49
N TRP A 12 -3.87 -12.74 0.70
CA TRP A 12 -4.08 -11.30 0.90
C TRP A 12 -2.97 -10.46 0.24
N PHE A 13 -1.71 -10.78 0.53
CA PHE A 13 -0.56 -10.10 -0.06
C PHE A 13 -0.54 -10.28 -1.58
N SER A 14 -0.73 -11.51 -2.05
CA SER A 14 -0.72 -11.79 -3.49
C SER A 14 -1.87 -11.11 -4.24
N SER A 15 -3.04 -10.96 -3.63
CA SER A 15 -4.19 -10.25 -4.22
C SER A 15 -3.94 -8.75 -4.29
N ARG A 16 -3.46 -8.14 -3.19
CA ARG A 16 -3.04 -6.73 -3.11
C ARG A 16 -1.97 -6.41 -4.17
N THR A 17 -0.91 -7.20 -4.21
CA THR A 17 0.19 -7.05 -5.17
C THR A 17 -0.30 -7.14 -6.62
N ARG A 18 -1.22 -8.06 -6.93
CA ARG A 18 -1.82 -8.17 -8.28
C ARG A 18 -2.65 -6.94 -8.64
N ALA A 19 -3.52 -6.48 -7.75
CA ALA A 19 -4.34 -5.30 -7.98
C ALA A 19 -3.46 -4.08 -8.26
N LEU A 20 -2.47 -3.82 -7.39
CA LEU A 20 -1.50 -2.74 -7.54
C LEU A 20 -0.73 -2.83 -8.85
N THR A 21 -0.08 -3.96 -9.11
CA THR A 21 0.72 -4.12 -10.33
C THR A 21 -0.13 -4.05 -11.60
N THR A 22 -1.41 -4.44 -11.54
CA THR A 22 -2.36 -4.29 -12.65
C THR A 22 -2.64 -2.82 -12.94
N ILE A 23 -2.82 -2.00 -11.91
CA ILE A 23 -3.01 -0.55 -12.05
C ILE A 23 -1.70 0.10 -12.52
N MET A 24 -0.59 -0.20 -11.88
CA MET A 24 0.71 0.40 -12.19
C MET A 24 1.11 0.19 -13.66
N LYS A 25 0.85 -0.99 -14.22
CA LYS A 25 1.10 -1.29 -15.64
C LYS A 25 0.35 -0.40 -16.63
N GLN A 26 -0.71 0.31 -16.19
CA GLN A 26 -1.46 1.24 -17.04
C GLN A 26 -0.82 2.64 -17.09
N PHE A 27 -0.03 2.98 -16.08
CA PHE A 27 0.54 4.32 -15.91
C PHE A 27 2.07 4.35 -15.98
N LEU A 28 2.74 3.31 -15.47
CA LEU A 28 4.19 3.29 -15.36
C LEU A 28 4.82 2.55 -16.55
N PRO A 29 5.75 3.18 -17.26
CA PRO A 29 6.55 2.52 -18.28
C PRO A 29 7.56 1.56 -17.63
N LYS A 30 8.01 0.56 -18.38
CA LYS A 30 9.15 -0.28 -17.97
C LYS A 30 10.41 0.30 -18.60
N ARG A 31 11.22 0.98 -17.82
CA ARG A 31 12.49 1.56 -18.27
C ARG A 31 13.55 1.44 -17.18
N ALA A 32 14.76 1.12 -17.57
CA ALA A 32 15.88 0.98 -16.63
C ALA A 32 16.26 2.31 -15.96
N ASP A 33 15.98 3.44 -16.60
CA ASP A 33 16.20 4.81 -16.12
C ASP A 33 14.99 5.39 -15.36
N PHE A 34 13.96 4.57 -15.09
CA PHE A 34 12.79 4.98 -14.31
C PHE A 34 13.10 4.86 -12.83
N HIS A 35 12.98 5.96 -12.10
CA HIS A 35 13.31 6.02 -10.68
C HIS A 35 12.03 6.06 -9.84
N LEU A 36 11.91 5.12 -8.91
CA LEU A 36 10.79 5.03 -7.97
C LEU A 36 11.29 5.27 -6.55
N LEU A 37 10.48 5.95 -5.76
CA LEU A 37 10.61 6.02 -4.31
C LEU A 37 9.46 5.23 -3.68
N ASP A 38 9.77 4.31 -2.77
CA ASP A 38 8.77 3.58 -1.98
C ASP A 38 8.84 4.07 -0.53
N VAL A 39 7.88 4.89 -0.14
CA VAL A 39 7.77 5.47 1.22
C VAL A 39 7.07 4.46 2.12
N GLY A 40 7.66 4.16 3.29
CA GLY A 40 7.20 3.12 4.18
C GLY A 40 7.33 1.72 3.57
N CYS A 41 8.51 1.43 3.00
CA CYS A 41 8.72 0.22 2.20
C CYS A 41 8.76 -1.09 3.01
N GLY A 42 8.75 -1.01 4.35
CA GLY A 42 8.86 -2.17 5.21
C GLY A 42 10.11 -3.01 4.90
N ALA A 43 9.96 -4.31 4.91
CA ALA A 43 11.02 -5.27 4.57
C ALA A 43 11.27 -5.39 3.04
N GLY A 44 10.72 -4.48 2.23
CA GLY A 44 10.96 -4.42 0.79
C GLY A 44 10.10 -5.38 -0.04
N ASN A 45 9.00 -5.90 0.50
CA ASN A 45 8.15 -6.84 -0.24
C ASN A 45 7.64 -6.24 -1.54
N MET A 46 7.20 -4.97 -1.51
CA MET A 46 6.76 -4.29 -2.73
C MET A 46 7.94 -3.84 -3.60
N ILE A 47 9.11 -3.53 -3.04
CA ILE A 47 10.30 -3.18 -3.83
C ILE A 47 10.62 -4.28 -4.86
N HIS A 48 10.47 -5.57 -4.49
CA HIS A 48 10.62 -6.68 -5.43
C HIS A 48 9.74 -6.53 -6.68
N HIS A 49 8.48 -6.15 -6.49
CA HIS A 49 7.52 -5.99 -7.59
C HIS A 49 7.71 -4.66 -8.33
N LEU A 50 8.06 -3.59 -7.63
CA LEU A 50 8.33 -2.26 -8.17
C LEU A 50 9.58 -2.25 -9.07
N SER A 51 10.60 -3.06 -8.74
CA SER A 51 11.84 -3.19 -9.52
C SER A 51 11.62 -3.66 -10.97
N ARG A 52 10.42 -4.17 -11.29
CA ARG A 52 10.03 -4.48 -12.67
C ARG A 52 9.79 -3.23 -13.54
N PHE A 53 9.59 -2.08 -12.92
CA PHE A 53 9.35 -0.81 -13.61
C PHE A 53 10.61 0.05 -13.74
N GLY A 54 11.57 -0.09 -12.81
CA GLY A 54 12.80 0.68 -12.80
C GLY A 54 13.60 0.49 -11.50
N ARG A 55 14.45 1.45 -11.19
CA ARG A 55 15.24 1.47 -9.96
C ARG A 55 14.38 1.96 -8.81
N VAL A 56 14.43 1.27 -7.69
CA VAL A 56 13.64 1.59 -6.51
C VAL A 56 14.55 1.98 -5.36
N LYS A 57 14.26 3.13 -4.75
CA LYS A 57 14.77 3.57 -3.45
C LYS A 57 13.66 3.40 -2.43
N GLY A 58 13.95 2.81 -1.27
CA GLY A 58 13.00 2.68 -0.17
C GLY A 58 13.32 3.64 0.97
N LEU A 59 12.28 4.12 1.67
CA LEU A 59 12.36 4.77 2.96
C LEU A 59 11.51 4.02 3.97
N GLU A 60 12.05 3.78 5.17
CA GLU A 60 11.35 3.09 6.25
C GLU A 60 11.81 3.63 7.60
N ILE A 61 10.88 3.85 8.53
CA ILE A 61 11.21 4.41 9.84
C ILE A 61 11.74 3.36 10.81
N ASP A 62 11.23 2.13 10.77
CA ASP A 62 11.61 1.05 11.68
C ASP A 62 12.94 0.41 11.23
N PRO A 63 13.98 0.40 12.09
CA PRO A 63 15.26 -0.19 11.75
C PRO A 63 15.21 -1.71 11.48
N ARG A 64 14.21 -2.44 12.03
CA ARG A 64 14.09 -3.88 11.88
C ARG A 64 13.77 -4.28 10.44
N PRO A 65 12.67 -3.80 9.81
CA PRO A 65 12.41 -4.07 8.40
C PRO A 65 13.47 -3.46 7.48
N VAL A 66 14.07 -2.31 7.81
CA VAL A 66 15.23 -1.76 7.05
C VAL A 66 16.37 -2.77 6.98
N LYS A 67 16.74 -3.38 8.11
CA LYS A 67 17.78 -4.41 8.15
C LYS A 67 17.44 -5.60 7.24
N MET A 68 16.18 -6.08 7.28
CA MET A 68 15.71 -7.18 6.42
C MET A 68 15.74 -6.79 4.95
N ALA A 69 15.26 -5.61 4.60
CA ALA A 69 15.28 -5.13 3.22
C ALA A 69 16.70 -5.04 2.65
N ARG A 70 17.65 -4.53 3.44
CA ARG A 70 19.08 -4.48 3.07
C ARG A 70 19.69 -5.86 2.91
N GLN A 71 19.33 -6.82 3.77
CA GLN A 71 19.77 -8.22 3.64
C GLN A 71 19.24 -8.89 2.37
N ARG A 72 18.05 -8.47 1.90
CA ARG A 72 17.48 -8.87 0.61
C ARG A 72 18.15 -8.18 -0.60
N GLY A 73 19.09 -7.26 -0.35
CA GLY A 73 19.79 -6.51 -1.39
C GLY A 73 19.08 -5.29 -1.92
N TYR A 74 18.04 -4.79 -1.21
CA TYR A 74 17.32 -3.58 -1.60
C TYR A 74 18.01 -2.30 -1.08
N ASP A 75 17.90 -1.23 -1.86
CA ASP A 75 18.41 0.09 -1.51
C ASP A 75 17.37 0.83 -0.65
N VAL A 76 17.54 0.73 0.67
CA VAL A 76 16.62 1.29 1.67
C VAL A 76 17.36 2.13 2.68
N ASP A 77 16.87 3.34 2.95
CA ASP A 77 17.33 4.17 4.05
C ASP A 77 16.33 4.16 5.20
N GLN A 78 16.87 4.20 6.42
CA GLN A 78 16.06 4.46 7.59
C GLN A 78 15.73 5.95 7.63
N PHE A 79 14.45 6.29 7.55
CA PHE A 79 14.00 7.67 7.52
C PHE A 79 12.54 7.83 7.98
N ASP A 80 12.29 8.88 8.75
CA ASP A 80 10.93 9.30 9.15
C ASP A 80 10.35 10.22 8.08
N ALA A 81 9.44 9.69 7.26
CA ALA A 81 8.81 10.41 6.16
C ALA A 81 7.81 11.50 6.61
N THR A 82 7.61 11.71 7.92
CA THR A 82 6.92 12.90 8.46
C THR A 82 7.83 14.13 8.40
N GLN A 83 9.14 13.94 8.26
CA GLN A 83 10.11 14.98 8.00
C GLN A 83 10.32 15.19 6.49
N PRO A 84 10.79 16.35 6.04
CA PRO A 84 11.11 16.57 4.64
C PRO A 84 12.11 15.52 4.12
N MET A 85 11.69 14.71 3.15
CA MET A 85 12.51 13.61 2.62
C MET A 85 13.79 14.14 1.96
N PRO A 86 14.96 13.50 2.19
CA PRO A 86 16.29 14.03 1.88
C PRO A 86 16.68 13.86 0.39
N PHE A 87 15.78 14.21 -0.50
CA PHE A 87 16.00 14.16 -1.94
C PHE A 87 15.69 15.51 -2.60
N PRO A 88 16.39 15.86 -3.69
CA PRO A 88 16.10 17.05 -4.46
C PRO A 88 14.68 17.01 -5.07
N ASP A 89 14.15 18.18 -5.37
CA ASP A 89 12.90 18.31 -6.12
C ASP A 89 13.00 17.61 -7.48
N ASN A 90 11.90 17.04 -7.96
CA ASN A 90 11.80 16.40 -9.27
C ASN A 90 12.82 15.26 -9.49
N SER A 91 13.08 14.47 -8.45
CA SER A 91 14.06 13.36 -8.50
C SER A 91 13.48 12.05 -8.99
N PHE A 92 12.17 11.82 -8.77
CA PHE A 92 11.54 10.54 -9.03
C PHE A 92 10.49 10.61 -10.12
N ASP A 93 10.39 9.55 -10.92
CA ASP A 93 9.35 9.36 -11.93
C ASP A 93 8.05 8.84 -11.31
N ALA A 94 8.15 8.09 -10.20
CA ALA A 94 7.01 7.68 -9.40
C ALA A 94 7.36 7.64 -7.91
N VAL A 95 6.36 7.90 -7.06
CA VAL A 95 6.41 7.70 -5.60
C VAL A 95 5.27 6.77 -5.22
N THR A 96 5.56 5.79 -4.37
CA THR A 96 4.55 4.90 -3.77
C THR A 96 4.48 5.13 -2.27
N ALA A 97 3.27 5.11 -1.71
CA ALA A 97 3.00 5.07 -0.27
C ALA A 97 1.88 4.04 -0.04
N LEU A 98 2.27 2.84 0.36
CA LEU A 98 1.40 1.67 0.33
C LEU A 98 1.06 1.24 1.76
N ASP A 99 -0.09 1.68 2.25
CA ASP A 99 -0.56 1.58 3.63
C ASP A 99 0.43 2.31 4.57
N VAL A 100 0.56 3.62 4.37
CA VAL A 100 1.51 4.49 5.07
C VAL A 100 0.84 5.74 5.63
N ILE A 101 0.06 6.46 4.82
CA ILE A 101 -0.45 7.78 5.19
C ILE A 101 -1.50 7.71 6.30
N GLU A 102 -2.15 6.57 6.48
CA GLU A 102 -3.12 6.30 7.56
C GLU A 102 -2.50 6.26 8.95
N HIS A 103 -1.18 6.08 9.05
CA HIS A 103 -0.45 6.09 10.31
C HIS A 103 -0.09 7.50 10.79
N ASN A 104 -0.26 8.51 9.92
CA ASN A 104 0.18 9.87 10.21
C ASN A 104 -0.99 10.81 10.46
N GLN A 105 -0.86 11.66 11.50
CA GLN A 105 -1.84 12.72 11.78
C GLN A 105 -1.84 13.77 10.67
N ASP A 106 -0.66 14.11 10.13
CA ASP A 106 -0.49 15.00 8.99
C ASP A 106 -0.13 14.20 7.73
N ASP A 107 -1.16 13.57 7.14
CA ASP A 107 -1.03 12.84 5.89
C ASP A 107 -0.75 13.77 4.68
N LEU A 108 -1.16 15.06 4.77
CA LEU A 108 -0.91 16.04 3.73
C LEU A 108 0.58 16.40 3.62
N ALA A 109 1.33 16.36 4.72
CA ALA A 109 2.78 16.60 4.68
C ALA A 109 3.48 15.57 3.79
N ILE A 110 3.18 14.27 3.96
CA ILE A 110 3.74 13.19 3.13
C ILE A 110 3.34 13.35 1.66
N LEU A 111 2.06 13.68 1.40
CA LEU A 111 1.57 13.89 0.04
C LEU A 111 2.24 15.09 -0.64
N SER A 112 2.39 16.20 0.10
CA SER A 112 3.01 17.43 -0.42
C SER A 112 4.50 17.22 -0.71
N ASP A 113 5.21 16.51 0.17
CA ASP A 113 6.62 16.23 -0.05
C ASP A 113 6.81 15.22 -1.18
N SER A 114 5.95 14.20 -1.29
CA SER A 114 5.91 13.32 -2.45
C SER A 114 5.67 14.07 -3.76
N TYR A 115 4.77 15.08 -3.74
CA TYR A 115 4.55 15.95 -4.90
C TYR A 115 5.79 16.74 -5.28
N ARG A 116 6.51 17.30 -4.30
CA ARG A 116 7.79 18.00 -4.52
C ARG A 116 8.80 17.11 -5.22
N LEU A 117 8.95 15.87 -4.72
CA LEU A 117 9.93 14.92 -5.21
C LEU A 117 9.63 14.36 -6.61
N LEU A 118 8.37 14.36 -7.02
CA LEU A 118 7.99 13.86 -8.34
C LEU A 118 8.42 14.82 -9.45
N LYS A 119 8.96 14.27 -10.53
CA LYS A 119 9.15 14.99 -11.80
C LYS A 119 7.80 15.44 -12.36
N PRO A 120 7.76 16.55 -13.16
CA PRO A 120 6.58 16.87 -13.95
C PRO A 120 6.14 15.66 -14.79
N GLY A 121 4.85 15.32 -14.73
CA GLY A 121 4.31 14.10 -15.36
C GLY A 121 4.47 12.82 -14.54
N GLY A 122 5.20 12.84 -13.43
CA GLY A 122 5.39 11.70 -12.54
C GLY A 122 4.13 11.29 -11.78
N TYR A 123 4.12 10.09 -11.24
CA TYR A 123 2.95 9.47 -10.64
C TYR A 123 3.12 9.21 -9.15
N MET A 124 2.08 9.53 -8.37
CA MET A 124 1.90 9.08 -6.99
C MET A 124 0.94 7.89 -6.98
N ILE A 125 1.32 6.78 -6.35
CA ILE A 125 0.48 5.60 -6.17
C ILE A 125 0.31 5.36 -4.68
N ILE A 126 -0.95 5.25 -4.23
CA ILE A 126 -1.29 5.13 -2.81
C ILE A 126 -2.21 3.95 -2.61
N THR A 127 -2.00 3.19 -1.54
CA THR A 127 -3.03 2.36 -0.93
C THR A 127 -3.31 2.81 0.48
N VAL A 128 -4.58 2.71 0.88
CA VAL A 128 -5.02 3.01 2.25
C VAL A 128 -6.21 2.13 2.64
N PRO A 129 -6.42 1.84 3.92
CA PRO A 129 -7.62 1.18 4.40
C PRO A 129 -8.84 2.07 4.15
N ALA A 130 -9.95 1.44 3.72
CA ALA A 130 -11.17 2.13 3.35
C ALA A 130 -12.20 2.08 4.46
N LEU A 131 -13.03 3.14 4.53
CA LEU A 131 -14.29 3.23 5.28
C LEU A 131 -14.11 3.13 6.80
N MET A 132 -14.21 4.26 7.50
CA MET A 132 -14.09 4.35 8.96
C MET A 132 -15.00 3.37 9.71
N TRP A 133 -16.17 3.04 9.19
CA TRP A 133 -17.08 2.08 9.82
C TRP A 133 -16.57 0.62 9.77
N LEU A 134 -15.55 0.32 8.96
CA LEU A 134 -14.83 -0.96 8.98
C LEU A 134 -13.69 -0.99 10.01
N TRP A 135 -13.53 0.06 10.83
CA TRP A 135 -12.51 0.07 11.88
C TRP A 135 -12.60 -1.17 12.75
N SER A 136 -11.47 -1.80 12.98
CA SER A 136 -11.38 -3.05 13.71
C SER A 136 -10.16 -3.03 14.63
N HIS A 137 -10.01 -4.02 15.47
CA HIS A 137 -8.83 -4.16 16.30
C HIS A 137 -7.51 -4.25 15.52
N ASN A 138 -7.56 -4.66 14.23
CA ASN A 138 -6.39 -4.60 13.35
C ASN A 138 -5.88 -3.18 13.15
N ASP A 139 -6.78 -2.21 13.06
CA ASP A 139 -6.38 -0.82 12.91
C ASP A 139 -5.67 -0.33 14.16
N ASP A 140 -6.15 -0.75 15.34
CA ASP A 140 -5.53 -0.40 16.64
C ASP A 140 -4.13 -1.01 16.76
N ILE A 141 -3.98 -2.31 16.43
CA ILE A 141 -2.68 -2.99 16.47
C ILE A 141 -1.67 -2.36 15.49
N ASN A 142 -2.14 -2.02 14.28
CA ASN A 142 -1.28 -1.38 13.28
C ASN A 142 -1.10 0.12 13.53
N ALA A 143 -1.59 0.66 14.66
CA ALA A 143 -1.50 2.08 14.99
C ALA A 143 -2.03 3.01 13.88
N HIS A 144 -3.10 2.58 13.19
CA HIS A 144 -3.80 3.45 12.25
C HIS A 144 -4.45 4.61 13.02
N VAL A 145 -4.52 5.77 12.39
CA VAL A 145 -5.22 6.94 12.97
C VAL A 145 -6.50 7.24 12.18
N ARG A 146 -6.65 6.66 10.98
CA ARG A 146 -7.82 6.84 10.12
C ARG A 146 -7.96 5.78 9.04
N ARG A 147 -9.15 5.72 8.47
CA ARG A 147 -9.47 5.06 7.19
C ARG A 147 -10.09 6.09 6.27
N TYR A 148 -10.09 5.84 4.97
CA TYR A 148 -10.46 6.83 3.97
C TYR A 148 -11.72 6.43 3.19
N THR A 149 -12.45 7.43 2.73
CA THR A 149 -13.37 7.29 1.59
C THR A 149 -12.66 7.68 0.29
N ALA A 150 -13.19 7.24 -0.84
CA ALA A 150 -12.66 7.65 -2.15
C ALA A 150 -12.75 9.17 -2.37
N ALA A 151 -13.77 9.83 -1.79
CA ALA A 151 -13.94 11.28 -1.88
C ALA A 151 -12.86 12.02 -1.10
N GLU A 152 -12.61 11.63 0.15
CA GLU A 152 -11.56 12.21 0.99
C GLU A 152 -10.17 12.07 0.39
N LEU A 153 -9.83 10.87 -0.11
CA LEU A 153 -8.53 10.62 -0.72
C LEU A 153 -8.34 11.46 -2.00
N LYS A 154 -9.39 11.57 -2.83
CA LYS A 154 -9.37 12.46 -4.01
C LYS A 154 -9.17 13.92 -3.60
N GLN A 155 -9.88 14.39 -2.58
CA GLN A 155 -9.75 15.76 -2.09
C GLN A 155 -8.32 16.06 -1.61
N LYS A 156 -7.74 15.20 -0.80
CA LYS A 156 -6.36 15.36 -0.29
C LYS A 156 -5.33 15.39 -1.43
N LEU A 157 -5.44 14.48 -2.38
CA LEU A 157 -4.57 14.49 -3.57
C LEU A 157 -4.75 15.77 -4.41
N ALA A 158 -5.97 16.25 -4.59
CA ALA A 158 -6.22 17.49 -5.32
C ALA A 158 -5.69 18.72 -4.58
N GLN A 159 -5.82 18.78 -3.24
CA GLN A 159 -5.28 19.86 -2.40
C GLN A 159 -3.76 19.97 -2.51
N THR A 160 -3.06 18.86 -2.70
CA THR A 160 -1.60 18.83 -2.90
C THR A 160 -1.17 19.06 -4.35
N GLY A 161 -2.11 19.31 -5.27
CA GLY A 161 -1.83 19.66 -6.67
C GLY A 161 -1.83 18.48 -7.65
N PHE A 162 -2.14 17.27 -7.19
CA PHE A 162 -2.23 16.11 -8.10
C PHE A 162 -3.46 16.15 -8.99
N VAL A 163 -3.29 15.80 -10.24
CA VAL A 163 -4.39 15.44 -11.14
C VAL A 163 -4.75 13.99 -10.88
N ILE A 164 -5.99 13.73 -10.49
CA ILE A 164 -6.47 12.37 -10.20
C ILE A 164 -6.59 11.58 -11.51
N ARG A 165 -5.82 10.52 -11.64
CA ARG A 165 -5.87 9.63 -12.80
C ARG A 165 -6.76 8.43 -12.55
N ARG A 166 -6.74 7.90 -11.33
CA ARG A 166 -7.56 6.76 -10.96
C ARG A 166 -7.80 6.71 -9.45
N VAL A 167 -9.00 6.28 -9.05
CA VAL A 167 -9.29 5.83 -7.68
C VAL A 167 -10.25 4.66 -7.79
N THR A 168 -9.92 3.55 -7.17
CA THR A 168 -10.74 2.34 -7.12
C THR A 168 -10.67 1.71 -5.74
N TYR A 169 -11.75 1.06 -5.34
CA TYR A 169 -11.68 0.16 -4.20
C TYR A 169 -10.99 -1.15 -4.60
N ASN A 170 -10.53 -1.89 -3.60
CA ASN A 170 -9.93 -3.21 -3.68
C ASN A 170 -10.53 -4.12 -2.60
N ASN A 171 -10.44 -5.44 -2.79
CA ASN A 171 -11.08 -6.45 -1.95
C ASN A 171 -12.63 -6.38 -2.00
N PHE A 172 -13.18 -6.11 -3.16
CA PHE A 172 -14.62 -5.97 -3.40
C PHE A 172 -15.37 -7.26 -3.08
N PHE A 173 -14.91 -8.42 -3.58
CA PHE A 173 -15.61 -9.69 -3.36
C PHE A 173 -15.53 -10.17 -1.92
N ILE A 174 -14.47 -9.80 -1.19
CA ILE A 174 -14.29 -10.16 0.21
C ILE A 174 -15.00 -9.18 1.14
N PHE A 175 -15.27 -7.96 0.67
CA PHE A 175 -15.87 -6.90 1.44
C PHE A 175 -17.16 -7.30 2.18
N PRO A 176 -18.16 -7.99 1.57
CA PRO A 176 -19.38 -8.37 2.30
C PRO A 176 -19.10 -9.27 3.50
N LEU A 177 -18.19 -10.24 3.34
CA LEU A 177 -17.79 -11.13 4.43
C LEU A 177 -17.04 -10.37 5.53
N ALA A 178 -16.08 -9.54 5.18
CA ALA A 178 -15.33 -8.72 6.13
C ALA A 178 -16.26 -7.78 6.91
N ALA A 179 -17.20 -7.11 6.21
CA ALA A 179 -18.18 -6.23 6.81
C ALA A 179 -19.10 -6.98 7.78
N ALA A 180 -19.63 -8.14 7.37
CA ALA A 180 -20.47 -8.97 8.22
C ALA A 180 -19.73 -9.44 9.48
N LEU A 181 -18.51 -9.91 9.35
CA LEU A 181 -17.69 -10.34 10.51
C LEU A 181 -17.42 -9.19 11.48
N ILE A 182 -17.07 -8.01 10.99
CA ILE A 182 -16.85 -6.82 11.82
C ILE A 182 -18.14 -6.44 12.56
N LEU A 183 -19.28 -6.42 11.86
CA LEU A 183 -20.57 -6.08 12.47
C LEU A 183 -21.00 -7.10 13.52
N LEU A 184 -20.87 -8.40 13.22
CA LEU A 184 -21.21 -9.48 14.17
C LEU A 184 -20.34 -9.41 15.43
N ARG A 185 -19.02 -9.19 15.28
CA ARG A 185 -18.10 -9.05 16.43
C ARG A 185 -18.45 -7.83 17.29
N ARG A 186 -18.84 -6.71 16.67
CA ARG A 186 -19.32 -5.53 17.41
C ARG A 186 -20.60 -5.80 18.18
N LEU A 187 -21.55 -6.51 17.59
CA LEU A 187 -22.80 -6.89 18.24
C LEU A 187 -22.57 -7.88 19.38
N ALA A 188 -21.60 -8.78 19.26
CA ALA A 188 -21.20 -9.70 20.30
C ALA A 188 -20.39 -9.05 21.44
N GLY A 189 -20.03 -7.76 21.29
CA GLY A 189 -19.18 -7.07 22.27
C GLY A 189 -17.74 -7.60 22.30
N GLU A 190 -17.36 -8.46 21.35
CA GLU A 190 -16.03 -9.01 21.25
C GLU A 190 -15.07 -7.95 20.70
N LYS A 191 -14.02 -7.69 21.46
CA LYS A 191 -12.84 -7.05 20.86
C LYS A 191 -12.18 -8.11 19.97
N PRO A 192 -11.99 -7.87 18.68
CA PRO A 192 -11.34 -8.84 17.82
C PRO A 192 -9.98 -9.19 18.41
N GLN A 193 -9.79 -10.45 18.79
CA GLN A 193 -8.47 -10.98 19.08
C GLN A 193 -7.82 -11.28 17.74
N LEU A 194 -6.99 -10.35 17.29
CA LEU A 194 -5.96 -10.70 16.35
C LEU A 194 -4.75 -11.13 17.13
N ALA A 195 -4.01 -12.07 16.53
CA ALA A 195 -2.90 -12.78 17.11
C ALA A 195 -2.17 -11.94 18.16
N SER A 196 -2.07 -12.49 19.35
CA SER A 196 -1.28 -11.91 20.44
C SER A 196 0.10 -11.62 19.90
N HIS A 197 0.45 -10.35 19.82
CA HIS A 197 1.80 -9.90 19.54
C HIS A 197 2.73 -10.36 20.67
N HIS A 198 3.18 -11.59 20.59
CA HIS A 198 4.42 -11.99 21.20
C HIS A 198 5.53 -11.75 20.19
N LEU A 199 5.70 -10.49 19.80
CA LEU A 199 6.91 -10.06 19.11
C LEU A 199 8.04 -10.18 20.12
N HIS A 200 8.95 -11.13 19.87
CA HIS A 200 10.30 -10.98 20.36
C HIS A 200 10.80 -9.63 19.84
N GLU A 201 11.26 -8.75 20.74
CA GLU A 201 11.66 -7.37 20.40
C GLU A 201 12.67 -7.27 19.26
N ASP A 202 13.32 -8.38 18.90
CA ASP A 202 14.39 -8.45 17.89
C ASP A 202 13.95 -8.98 16.51
N GLU A 203 12.73 -9.50 16.34
CA GLU A 203 12.27 -10.07 15.06
C GLU A 203 11.05 -9.33 14.51
N TYR A 204 11.21 -8.74 13.34
CA TYR A 204 10.08 -8.23 12.54
C TYR A 204 9.44 -9.39 11.80
N GLN A 205 8.25 -9.77 12.23
CA GLN A 205 7.43 -10.77 11.54
C GLN A 205 6.16 -10.11 11.01
N VAL A 206 5.87 -10.33 9.74
CA VAL A 206 4.58 -9.99 9.16
C VAL A 206 3.62 -11.13 9.52
N GLU A 207 3.04 -11.07 10.72
CA GLU A 207 2.12 -12.10 11.19
C GLU A 207 0.75 -11.93 10.53
N MET A 208 0.48 -12.77 9.56
CA MET A 208 -0.89 -13.14 9.20
C MET A 208 -1.01 -14.64 9.36
N GLU A 209 -2.00 -15.09 10.13
CA GLU A 209 -2.28 -16.52 10.24
C GLU A 209 -2.51 -17.12 8.84
N PRO A 210 -1.77 -18.17 8.49
CA PRO A 210 -1.91 -18.77 7.17
C PRO A 210 -3.31 -19.39 7.05
N ALA A 211 -4.06 -18.97 6.06
CA ALA A 211 -5.31 -19.64 5.70
C ALA A 211 -5.03 -21.10 5.31
N SER A 212 -5.95 -22.02 5.63
CA SER A 212 -5.81 -23.41 5.17
C SER A 212 -5.59 -23.46 3.65
N PRO A 213 -4.81 -24.41 3.11
CA PRO A 213 -4.44 -24.43 1.69
C PRO A 213 -5.62 -24.29 0.72
N PRO A 214 -6.78 -24.97 0.91
CA PRO A 214 -7.92 -24.79 0.00
C PRO A 214 -8.54 -23.39 0.08
N VAL A 215 -8.62 -22.81 1.29
CA VAL A 215 -9.13 -21.44 1.49
C VAL A 215 -8.19 -20.43 0.85
N ASN A 216 -6.88 -20.59 1.07
CA ASN A 216 -5.87 -19.72 0.47
C ASN A 216 -5.93 -19.78 -1.07
N ALA A 217 -6.11 -20.96 -1.65
CA ALA A 217 -6.22 -21.13 -3.10
C ALA A 217 -7.50 -20.46 -3.65
N LEU A 218 -8.65 -20.63 -2.98
CA LEU A 218 -9.92 -20.01 -3.36
C LEU A 218 -9.81 -18.48 -3.30
N LEU A 219 -9.34 -17.91 -2.18
CA LEU A 219 -9.20 -16.46 -2.02
C LEU A 219 -8.18 -15.87 -3.00
N THR A 220 -7.11 -16.62 -3.30
CA THR A 220 -6.15 -16.22 -4.35
C THR A 220 -6.81 -16.18 -5.73
N LEU A 221 -7.70 -17.14 -6.05
CA LEU A 221 -8.46 -17.11 -7.30
C LEU A 221 -9.41 -15.90 -7.37
N VAL A 222 -10.12 -15.62 -6.28
CA VAL A 222 -10.97 -14.43 -6.15
C VAL A 222 -10.17 -13.16 -6.42
N GLY A 223 -8.98 -13.03 -5.81
CA GLY A 223 -8.09 -11.89 -6.05
C GLY A 223 -7.59 -11.79 -7.50
N LYS A 224 -7.39 -12.91 -8.20
CA LYS A 224 -7.06 -12.91 -9.65
C LYS A 224 -8.22 -12.35 -10.48
N VAL A 225 -9.44 -12.79 -10.19
CA VAL A 225 -10.65 -12.28 -10.88
C VAL A 225 -10.81 -10.80 -10.64
N GLU A 226 -10.66 -10.37 -9.39
CA GLU A 226 -10.77 -8.96 -9.01
C GLU A 226 -9.71 -8.09 -9.72
N ALA A 227 -8.46 -8.52 -9.76
CA ALA A 227 -7.40 -7.82 -10.49
C ALA A 227 -7.72 -7.70 -11.99
N GLY A 228 -8.37 -8.71 -12.57
CA GLY A 228 -8.88 -8.66 -13.95
C GLY A 228 -9.97 -7.60 -14.13
N LEU A 229 -10.91 -7.49 -13.19
CA LEU A 229 -11.97 -6.47 -13.19
C LEU A 229 -11.40 -5.07 -12.97
N ILE A 230 -10.50 -4.91 -12.00
CA ILE A 230 -9.82 -3.64 -11.74
C ILE A 230 -9.11 -3.11 -13.00
N ARG A 231 -8.63 -3.99 -13.86
CA ARG A 231 -8.03 -3.56 -15.14
C ARG A 231 -9.01 -2.76 -16.01
N LEU A 232 -10.30 -3.07 -15.95
CA LEU A 232 -11.34 -2.55 -16.85
C LEU A 232 -12.18 -1.45 -16.20
N ILE A 233 -12.50 -1.58 -14.92
CA ILE A 233 -13.41 -0.68 -14.20
C ILE A 233 -12.85 -0.27 -12.84
N ASN A 234 -13.41 0.77 -12.26
CA ASN A 234 -13.21 1.10 -10.86
C ASN A 234 -14.27 0.40 -10.03
N LEU A 235 -13.84 -0.34 -9.02
CA LEU A 235 -14.75 -1.02 -8.10
C LEU A 235 -15.40 0.00 -7.15
N PRO A 236 -16.71 -0.14 -6.86
CA PRO A 236 -17.46 0.89 -6.15
C PRO A 236 -17.31 0.84 -4.63
N ILE A 237 -16.87 -0.29 -4.08
CA ILE A 237 -16.71 -0.51 -2.64
C ILE A 237 -15.66 -1.60 -2.40
N GLY A 238 -15.05 -1.62 -1.20
CA GLY A 238 -14.04 -2.59 -0.79
C GLY A 238 -13.44 -2.25 0.56
N THR A 239 -12.51 -3.07 1.05
CA THR A 239 -11.86 -2.85 2.35
C THR A 239 -10.66 -1.93 2.28
N SER A 240 -10.13 -1.67 1.09
CA SER A 240 -9.04 -0.72 0.85
C SER A 240 -9.27 0.09 -0.43
N LEU A 241 -8.51 1.15 -0.60
CA LEU A 241 -8.49 2.02 -1.78
C LEU A 241 -7.12 1.96 -2.45
N ILE A 242 -7.13 2.07 -3.78
CA ILE A 242 -5.93 2.32 -4.58
C ILE A 242 -6.16 3.61 -5.36
N ALA A 243 -5.24 4.55 -5.23
CA ALA A 243 -5.30 5.82 -5.94
C ALA A 243 -4.03 6.07 -6.76
N VAL A 244 -4.22 6.72 -7.91
CA VAL A 244 -3.14 7.22 -8.77
C VAL A 244 -3.37 8.71 -9.01
N GLY A 245 -2.44 9.51 -8.51
CA GLY A 245 -2.31 10.93 -8.79
C GLY A 245 -1.17 11.18 -9.78
N GLN A 246 -1.25 12.21 -10.58
CA GLN A 246 -0.16 12.63 -11.47
C GLN A 246 0.20 14.08 -11.19
N LYS A 247 1.49 14.35 -11.06
CA LYS A 247 2.00 15.73 -11.07
C LYS A 247 1.83 16.30 -12.49
N PRO A 248 1.17 17.46 -12.67
CA PRO A 248 1.02 18.05 -13.99
C PRO A 248 2.36 18.24 -14.70
N LEU A 249 2.35 18.19 -16.04
CA LEU A 249 3.47 18.67 -16.82
C LEU A 249 3.61 20.18 -16.58
N GLN A 250 4.80 20.66 -16.34
CA GLN A 250 5.05 22.11 -16.38
C GLN A 250 4.86 22.57 -17.82
N ARG A 251 3.99 23.57 -17.98
CA ARG A 251 3.80 24.26 -19.29
C ARG A 251 4.95 25.20 -19.54
#